data_132facf7abb18e29a3c856903151cb68
#
_entry.id   132facf7abb18e29a3c856903151cb68
#
_cell.length_a   1.000
_cell.length_b   1.000
_cell.length_c   1.000
_cell.angle_alpha   90.00
_cell.angle_beta   90.00
_cell.angle_gamma   90.00
#
_symmetry.space_group_name_H-M   'P 1'
#
loop_
_entity.id
_entity.type
_entity.pdbx_description
1 polymer ?
#
loop_
_entity_poly.entity_id
_entity_poly.type
_entity_poly.pdbx_seq_one_letter_code
_entity_poly.pdbx_strand_id
1 'polypeptide(L)'
;MLNEQTLTTLNALKLFGMAKSFTDKIAQPNSADLSHPEFFGLIVQDEKTYRDNLRLKRLLLNAKLPQPACLEDIDYKHPRGLNKQTILELSSQDWFAHHRTVLLTGPTGVGKSYLACALGNFAARLGYTVLYLRAPRLFETLLQAKADGSHLKTLNRLAKVQLLILDDLFLTPLDDPQRNDLLEIIEDRYRTNPTVITSQCPIKNWHSIIGDPTVADAILDRLLHHGYKIELKGESIRKTKK
;
A
#
# COMPACT_ATOMS: atom_id res chain seq x y z
N MET A 1 -23.88 20.32 -34.57
CA MET A 1 -23.17 19.44 -35.54
C MET A 1 -21.67 19.32 -35.24
N LEU A 2 -20.81 20.37 -35.35
CA LEU A 2 -19.35 20.21 -35.13
C LEU A 2 -19.01 19.72 -33.70
N ASN A 3 -19.65 20.27 -32.69
CA ASN A 3 -19.43 19.89 -31.28
C ASN A 3 -19.82 18.44 -30.99
N GLU A 4 -20.92 17.94 -31.57
CA GLU A 4 -21.36 16.56 -31.41
C GLU A 4 -20.41 15.59 -32.11
N GLN A 5 -19.91 15.95 -33.30
CA GLN A 5 -18.89 15.15 -34.00
C GLN A 5 -17.60 15.09 -33.18
N THR A 6 -17.17 16.21 -32.60
CA THR A 6 -16.00 16.27 -31.71
C THR A 6 -16.16 15.36 -30.50
N LEU A 7 -17.32 15.43 -29.81
CA LEU A 7 -17.63 14.57 -28.66
C LEU A 7 -17.64 13.08 -29.03
N THR A 8 -18.26 12.75 -30.17
CA THR A 8 -18.28 11.38 -30.68
C THR A 8 -16.87 10.87 -30.94
N THR A 9 -16.02 11.69 -31.55
CA THR A 9 -14.62 11.35 -31.84
C THR A 9 -13.81 11.18 -30.56
N LEU A 10 -13.94 12.11 -29.58
CA LEU A 10 -13.24 12.01 -28.29
C LEU A 10 -13.61 10.73 -27.55
N ASN A 11 -14.88 10.38 -27.53
CA ASN A 11 -15.36 9.13 -26.92
C ASN A 11 -14.85 7.88 -27.66
N ALA A 12 -14.84 7.88 -28.98
CA ALA A 12 -14.28 6.79 -29.78
C ALA A 12 -12.78 6.59 -29.53
N LEU A 13 -12.04 7.69 -29.32
CA LEU A 13 -10.61 7.68 -28.94
C LEU A 13 -10.39 7.38 -27.46
N LYS A 14 -11.44 7.16 -26.66
CA LYS A 14 -11.39 6.93 -25.19
C LYS A 14 -10.76 8.10 -24.42
N LEU A 15 -10.95 9.32 -24.89
CA LEU A 15 -10.52 10.57 -24.26
C LEU A 15 -11.67 11.15 -23.42
N PHE A 16 -12.11 10.38 -22.42
CA PHE A 16 -13.33 10.67 -21.66
C PHE A 16 -13.22 11.92 -20.78
N GLY A 17 -12.03 12.21 -20.25
CA GLY A 17 -11.77 13.44 -19.49
C GLY A 17 -11.87 14.66 -20.39
N MET A 18 -11.31 14.60 -21.61
CA MET A 18 -11.43 15.65 -22.62
C MET A 18 -12.90 15.85 -23.04
N ALA A 19 -13.61 14.75 -23.31
CA ALA A 19 -15.02 14.82 -23.71
C ALA A 19 -15.89 15.50 -22.65
N LYS A 20 -15.70 15.15 -21.39
CA LYS A 20 -16.39 15.77 -20.26
C LYS A 20 -16.00 17.25 -20.12
N SER A 21 -14.72 17.55 -20.09
CA SER A 21 -14.20 18.92 -19.98
C SER A 21 -14.69 19.82 -21.12
N PHE A 22 -14.69 19.31 -22.35
CA PHE A 22 -15.21 20.03 -23.52
C PHE A 22 -16.68 20.40 -23.35
N THR A 23 -17.52 19.44 -22.91
CA THR A 23 -18.95 19.67 -22.65
C THR A 23 -19.14 20.71 -21.55
N ASP A 24 -18.44 20.56 -20.42
CA ASP A 24 -18.59 21.45 -19.26
C ASP A 24 -18.15 22.90 -19.60
N LYS A 25 -17.04 23.04 -20.33
CA LYS A 25 -16.51 24.37 -20.67
C LYS A 25 -17.34 25.10 -21.75
N ILE A 26 -17.88 24.39 -22.73
CA ILE A 26 -18.77 25.02 -23.73
C ILE A 26 -20.06 25.54 -23.07
N ALA A 27 -20.54 24.89 -22.03
CA ALA A 27 -21.73 25.30 -21.32
C ALA A 27 -21.50 26.49 -20.38
N GLN A 28 -20.26 26.87 -20.08
CA GLN A 28 -19.92 27.95 -19.18
C GLN A 28 -19.79 29.31 -19.89
N PRO A 29 -20.45 30.39 -19.44
CA PRO A 29 -20.36 31.71 -20.06
C PRO A 29 -18.93 32.28 -20.15
N ASN A 30 -18.10 32.00 -19.15
CA ASN A 30 -16.72 32.51 -19.05
C ASN A 30 -15.71 31.81 -19.97
N SER A 31 -16.13 30.79 -20.70
CA SER A 31 -15.24 30.11 -21.66
C SER A 31 -14.88 30.98 -22.87
N ALA A 32 -15.66 32.02 -23.14
CA ALA A 32 -15.40 32.98 -24.22
C ALA A 32 -14.16 33.86 -23.98
N ASP A 33 -13.72 34.00 -22.71
CA ASP A 33 -12.58 34.84 -22.32
C ASP A 33 -11.24 34.12 -22.47
N LEU A 34 -11.25 32.79 -22.70
CA LEU A 34 -10.04 31.98 -22.86
C LEU A 34 -9.54 32.04 -24.33
N SER A 35 -8.24 32.21 -24.49
CA SER A 35 -7.63 31.98 -25.81
C SER A 35 -7.74 30.53 -26.23
N HIS A 36 -7.69 30.24 -27.54
CA HIS A 36 -7.74 28.87 -28.05
C HIS A 36 -6.66 27.93 -27.46
N PRO A 37 -5.37 28.38 -27.30
CA PRO A 37 -4.36 27.56 -26.64
C PRO A 37 -4.66 27.27 -25.18
N GLU A 38 -5.17 28.23 -24.42
CA GLU A 38 -5.55 28.04 -23.02
C GLU A 38 -6.70 27.06 -22.87
N PHE A 39 -7.75 27.24 -23.69
CA PHE A 39 -8.90 26.31 -23.71
C PHE A 39 -8.45 24.88 -24.01
N PHE A 40 -7.63 24.70 -25.04
CA PHE A 40 -7.10 23.39 -25.39
C PHE A 40 -6.21 22.82 -24.28
N GLY A 41 -5.32 23.62 -23.71
CA GLY A 41 -4.44 23.22 -22.62
C GLY A 41 -5.21 22.70 -21.40
N LEU A 42 -6.29 23.39 -21.02
CA LEU A 42 -7.16 22.98 -19.92
C LEU A 42 -7.84 21.62 -20.20
N ILE A 43 -8.34 21.41 -21.41
CA ILE A 43 -8.98 20.14 -21.81
C ILE A 43 -7.98 18.98 -21.73
N VAL A 44 -6.76 19.19 -22.20
CA VAL A 44 -5.68 18.17 -22.13
C VAL A 44 -5.31 17.87 -20.68
N GLN A 45 -5.22 18.90 -19.83
CA GLN A 45 -4.93 18.74 -18.40
C GLN A 45 -6.06 17.97 -17.68
N ASP A 46 -7.31 18.21 -18.05
CA ASP A 46 -8.46 17.50 -17.49
C ASP A 46 -8.45 16.02 -17.88
N GLU A 47 -8.04 15.67 -19.12
CA GLU A 47 -7.85 14.26 -19.52
C GLU A 47 -6.76 13.58 -18.69
N LYS A 48 -5.61 14.25 -18.49
CA LYS A 48 -4.54 13.74 -17.65
C LYS A 48 -5.06 13.47 -16.24
N THR A 49 -5.73 14.44 -15.63
CA THR A 49 -6.31 14.32 -14.27
C THR A 49 -7.32 13.17 -14.20
N TYR A 50 -8.17 13.02 -15.22
CA TYR A 50 -9.13 11.92 -15.30
C TYR A 50 -8.43 10.56 -15.33
N ARG A 51 -7.39 10.40 -16.16
CA ARG A 51 -6.61 9.16 -16.25
C ARG A 51 -5.87 8.84 -14.96
N ASP A 52 -5.26 9.84 -14.35
CA ASP A 52 -4.53 9.70 -13.08
C ASP A 52 -5.49 9.26 -11.96
N ASN A 53 -6.69 9.83 -11.89
CA ASN A 53 -7.73 9.44 -10.95
C ASN A 53 -8.23 7.99 -11.19
N LEU A 54 -8.42 7.59 -12.43
CA LEU A 54 -8.81 6.21 -12.77
C LEU A 54 -7.69 5.22 -12.40
N ARG A 55 -6.44 5.58 -12.66
CA ARG A 55 -5.28 4.77 -12.26
C ARG A 55 -5.23 4.61 -10.75
N LEU A 56 -5.34 5.70 -9.99
CA LEU A 56 -5.34 5.68 -8.54
C LEU A 56 -6.49 4.81 -7.99
N LYS A 57 -7.70 5.01 -8.50
CA LYS A 57 -8.87 4.19 -8.10
C LYS A 57 -8.60 2.71 -8.29
N ARG A 58 -8.00 2.31 -9.43
CA ARG A 58 -7.65 0.91 -9.71
C ARG A 58 -6.55 0.39 -8.77
N LEU A 59 -5.52 1.21 -8.48
CA LEU A 59 -4.46 0.85 -7.55
C LEU A 59 -5.02 0.61 -6.15
N LEU A 60 -5.88 1.49 -5.64
CA LEU A 60 -6.52 1.36 -4.33
C LEU A 60 -7.45 0.13 -4.24
N LEU A 61 -8.22 -0.16 -5.28
CA LEU A 61 -9.05 -1.37 -5.34
C LEU A 61 -8.20 -2.64 -5.28
N ASN A 62 -7.10 -2.67 -6.02
CA ASN A 62 -6.20 -3.82 -6.07
C ASN A 62 -5.36 -3.98 -4.79
N ALA A 63 -5.14 -2.91 -4.06
CA ALA A 63 -4.39 -2.91 -2.81
C ALA A 63 -5.10 -3.70 -1.69
N LYS A 64 -6.43 -3.85 -1.77
CA LYS A 64 -7.26 -4.58 -0.79
C LYS A 64 -7.09 -4.07 0.65
N LEU A 65 -6.86 -2.76 0.81
CA LEU A 65 -6.74 -2.15 2.13
C LEU A 65 -8.08 -2.29 2.90
N PRO A 66 -8.09 -2.85 4.12
CA PRO A 66 -9.32 -3.13 4.86
C PRO A 66 -10.03 -1.88 5.40
N GLN A 67 -9.34 -0.74 5.42
CA GLN A 67 -9.91 0.53 5.88
C GLN A 67 -9.29 1.71 5.13
N PRO A 68 -10.07 2.77 4.88
CA PRO A 68 -9.51 4.03 4.41
C PRO A 68 -8.65 4.64 5.53
N ALA A 69 -7.41 4.96 5.20
CA ALA A 69 -6.48 5.58 6.14
C ALA A 69 -5.51 6.48 5.36
N CYS A 70 -5.22 7.67 5.89
CA CYS A 70 -4.27 8.60 5.31
C CYS A 70 -3.20 8.97 6.34
N LEU A 71 -1.99 9.29 5.89
CA LEU A 71 -0.91 9.72 6.79
C LEU A 71 -1.24 11.07 7.42
N GLU A 72 -1.99 11.89 6.72
CA GLU A 72 -2.46 13.20 7.13
C GLU A 72 -3.44 13.15 8.31
N ASP A 73 -4.19 12.03 8.44
CA ASP A 73 -5.22 11.83 9.47
C ASP A 73 -4.69 11.15 10.75
N ILE A 74 -3.38 10.99 10.86
CA ILE A 74 -2.78 10.33 12.04
C ILE A 74 -2.92 11.21 13.27
N ASP A 75 -3.62 10.68 14.29
CA ASP A 75 -3.69 11.31 15.60
C ASP A 75 -2.39 11.09 16.39
N TYR A 76 -1.66 12.17 16.64
CA TYR A 76 -0.45 12.18 17.44
C TYR A 76 -0.70 12.50 18.92
N LYS A 77 -1.93 12.94 19.28
CA LYS A 77 -2.27 13.30 20.67
C LYS A 77 -2.42 12.07 21.56
N HIS A 78 -2.78 10.94 20.95
CA HIS A 78 -2.91 9.69 21.69
C HIS A 78 -1.53 9.16 22.11
N PRO A 79 -1.28 8.89 23.43
CA PRO A 79 0.02 8.52 23.96
C PRO A 79 0.36 7.05 23.61
N ARG A 80 0.73 6.80 22.38
CA ARG A 80 1.07 5.46 21.85
C ARG A 80 2.53 5.30 21.44
N GLY A 81 3.39 6.26 21.79
CA GLY A 81 4.81 6.22 21.45
C GLY A 81 5.11 6.46 19.96
N LEU A 82 4.13 6.97 19.20
CA LEU A 82 4.33 7.28 17.79
C LEU A 82 5.11 8.58 17.64
N ASN A 83 6.29 8.51 17.02
CA ASN A 83 7.12 9.67 16.75
C ASN A 83 6.68 10.33 15.43
N LYS A 84 6.33 11.62 15.50
CA LYS A 84 5.94 12.42 14.32
C LYS A 84 7.07 12.51 13.30
N GLN A 85 8.33 12.62 13.76
CA GLN A 85 9.49 12.70 12.87
C GLN A 85 9.62 11.42 12.02
N THR A 86 9.46 10.25 12.62
CA THR A 86 9.49 8.97 11.89
C THR A 86 8.39 8.87 10.83
N ILE A 87 7.18 9.39 11.13
CA ILE A 87 6.11 9.42 10.12
C ILE A 87 6.41 10.42 9.00
N LEU A 88 7.02 11.56 9.30
CA LEU A 88 7.46 12.51 8.28
C LEU A 88 8.52 11.89 7.36
N GLU A 89 9.47 11.14 7.91
CA GLU A 89 10.46 10.40 7.12
C GLU A 89 9.77 9.35 6.22
N LEU A 90 8.76 8.64 6.73
CA LEU A 90 7.97 7.69 5.95
C LEU A 90 7.03 8.37 4.94
N SER A 91 6.75 9.67 5.11
CA SER A 91 6.02 10.48 4.12
C SER A 91 6.92 10.97 2.98
N SER A 92 8.25 10.79 3.10
CA SER A 92 9.18 10.95 1.99
C SER A 92 9.19 9.68 1.13
N GLN A 93 9.67 9.80 -0.11
CA GLN A 93 9.80 8.64 -0.99
C GLN A 93 11.08 7.82 -0.74
N ASP A 94 11.94 8.25 0.17
CA ASP A 94 13.27 7.69 0.37
C ASP A 94 13.25 6.22 0.80
N TRP A 95 12.32 5.84 1.67
CA TRP A 95 12.22 4.45 2.11
C TRP A 95 11.79 3.49 0.97
N PHE A 96 11.02 4.00 -0.01
CA PHE A 96 10.72 3.29 -1.25
C PHE A 96 11.95 3.15 -2.15
N ALA A 97 12.66 4.24 -2.40
CA ALA A 97 13.87 4.25 -3.23
C ALA A 97 14.96 3.33 -2.68
N HIS A 98 15.04 3.19 -1.36
CA HIS A 98 15.99 2.31 -0.69
C HIS A 98 15.41 0.95 -0.30
N HIS A 99 14.20 0.60 -0.76
CA HIS A 99 13.52 -0.68 -0.51
C HIS A 99 13.48 -1.10 0.96
N ARG A 100 13.30 -0.13 1.87
CA ARG A 100 13.36 -0.37 3.31
C ARG A 100 12.07 -1.01 3.83
N THR A 101 12.24 -1.97 4.73
CA THR A 101 11.13 -2.58 5.46
C THR A 101 10.61 -1.66 6.57
N VAL A 102 9.30 -1.67 6.84
CA VAL A 102 8.69 -0.97 7.97
C VAL A 102 8.05 -1.99 8.90
N LEU A 103 8.51 -2.03 10.14
CA LEU A 103 8.03 -2.96 11.17
C LEU A 103 7.21 -2.20 12.20
N LEU A 104 5.93 -2.54 12.30
CA LEU A 104 4.97 -1.94 13.23
C LEU A 104 4.62 -2.97 14.30
N THR A 105 5.14 -2.81 15.51
CA THR A 105 4.86 -3.73 16.62
C THR A 105 4.07 -3.06 17.73
N GLY A 106 3.41 -3.86 18.58
CA GLY A 106 2.67 -3.37 19.75
C GLY A 106 1.35 -4.10 19.99
N PRO A 107 0.67 -3.82 21.11
CA PRO A 107 -0.55 -4.53 21.52
C PRO A 107 -1.71 -4.32 20.52
N THR A 108 -2.77 -5.12 20.72
CA THR A 108 -3.98 -5.00 19.89
C THR A 108 -4.65 -3.63 20.08
N GLY A 109 -5.11 -3.04 18.98
CA GLY A 109 -5.92 -1.81 19.01
C GLY A 109 -5.15 -0.50 19.05
N VAL A 110 -3.80 -0.50 19.12
CA VAL A 110 -2.97 0.73 19.14
C VAL A 110 -2.80 1.42 17.77
N GLY A 111 -3.38 0.85 16.69
CA GLY A 111 -3.41 1.46 15.37
C GLY A 111 -2.34 0.97 14.39
N LYS A 112 -1.71 -0.21 14.59
CA LYS A 112 -0.73 -0.80 13.66
C LYS A 112 -1.28 -0.95 12.24
N SER A 113 -2.40 -1.67 12.10
CA SER A 113 -3.04 -1.90 10.80
C SER A 113 -3.52 -0.60 10.15
N TYR A 114 -3.94 0.41 10.95
CA TYR A 114 -4.27 1.74 10.43
C TYR A 114 -3.05 2.40 9.80
N LEU A 115 -1.90 2.41 10.48
CA LEU A 115 -0.66 2.96 9.95
C LEU A 115 -0.19 2.20 8.71
N ALA A 116 -0.28 0.87 8.71
CA ALA A 116 0.04 0.06 7.53
C ALA A 116 -0.85 0.42 6.33
N CYS A 117 -2.17 0.60 6.56
CA CYS A 117 -3.10 1.05 5.53
C CYS A 117 -2.79 2.48 5.05
N ALA A 118 -2.41 3.40 5.95
CA ALA A 118 -2.04 4.76 5.60
C ALA A 118 -0.78 4.80 4.71
N LEU A 119 0.23 3.99 5.02
CA LEU A 119 1.41 3.81 4.18
C LEU A 119 1.06 3.19 2.82
N GLY A 120 0.15 2.21 2.79
CA GLY A 120 -0.35 1.62 1.55
C GLY A 120 -1.12 2.62 0.68
N ASN A 121 -1.97 3.44 1.27
CA ASN A 121 -2.68 4.52 0.59
C ASN A 121 -1.70 5.55 0.01
N PHE A 122 -0.74 5.99 0.82
CA PHE A 122 0.31 6.89 0.40
C PHE A 122 1.08 6.35 -0.82
N ALA A 123 1.52 5.08 -0.77
CA ALA A 123 2.19 4.42 -1.88
C ALA A 123 1.33 4.35 -3.16
N ALA A 124 0.04 4.02 -3.03
CA ALA A 124 -0.88 3.98 -4.15
C ALA A 124 -1.08 5.37 -4.79
N ARG A 125 -1.13 6.44 -3.98
CA ARG A 125 -1.19 7.84 -4.45
C ARG A 125 0.06 8.26 -5.23
N LEU A 126 1.21 7.69 -4.90
CA LEU A 126 2.46 7.86 -5.66
C LEU A 126 2.51 7.00 -6.93
N GLY A 127 1.49 6.17 -7.18
CA GLY A 127 1.38 5.34 -8.37
C GLY A 127 1.96 3.93 -8.23
N TYR A 128 2.40 3.53 -7.05
CA TYR A 128 2.92 2.19 -6.78
C TYR A 128 1.81 1.15 -6.62
N THR A 129 2.09 -0.08 -7.04
CA THR A 129 1.22 -1.21 -6.79
C THR A 129 1.36 -1.66 -5.34
N VAL A 130 0.23 -1.81 -4.65
CA VAL A 130 0.17 -2.21 -3.24
C VAL A 130 -0.65 -3.47 -3.10
N LEU A 131 -0.28 -4.35 -2.18
CA LEU A 131 -1.08 -5.50 -1.79
C LEU A 131 -1.05 -5.67 -0.28
N TYR A 132 -2.22 -5.62 0.34
CA TYR A 132 -2.42 -5.91 1.75
C TYR A 132 -2.90 -7.34 1.93
N LEU A 133 -2.25 -8.08 2.81
CA LEU A 133 -2.60 -9.45 3.18
C LEU A 133 -2.48 -9.63 4.69
N ARG A 134 -3.43 -10.32 5.29
CA ARG A 134 -3.26 -10.84 6.65
C ARG A 134 -2.43 -12.11 6.60
N ALA A 135 -1.38 -12.20 7.42
CA ALA A 135 -0.45 -13.32 7.39
C ALA A 135 -1.12 -14.70 7.55
N PRO A 136 -2.10 -14.91 8.45
CA PRO A 136 -2.80 -16.20 8.52
C PRO A 136 -3.47 -16.58 7.20
N ARG A 137 -4.17 -15.63 6.54
CA ARG A 137 -4.81 -15.89 5.25
C ARG A 137 -3.82 -16.11 4.11
N LEU A 138 -2.66 -15.45 4.17
CA LEU A 138 -1.60 -15.67 3.21
C LEU A 138 -1.12 -17.12 3.28
N PHE A 139 -0.82 -17.63 4.48
CA PHE A 139 -0.34 -19.01 4.64
C PHE A 139 -1.39 -20.03 4.21
N GLU A 140 -2.67 -19.82 4.50
CA GLU A 140 -3.76 -20.65 3.96
C GLU A 140 -3.78 -20.65 2.43
N THR A 141 -3.63 -19.47 1.81
CA THR A 141 -3.61 -19.32 0.36
C THR A 141 -2.39 -20.04 -0.26
N LEU A 142 -1.22 -19.95 0.37
CA LEU A 142 -0.01 -20.63 -0.09
C LEU A 142 -0.12 -22.14 0.05
N LEU A 143 -0.72 -22.64 1.13
CA LEU A 143 -0.98 -24.07 1.31
C LEU A 143 -1.93 -24.61 0.22
N GLN A 144 -3.00 -23.89 -0.09
CA GLN A 144 -3.91 -24.24 -1.21
C GLN A 144 -3.19 -24.20 -2.55
N ALA A 145 -2.35 -23.18 -2.77
CA ALA A 145 -1.57 -23.03 -3.99
C ALA A 145 -0.53 -24.16 -4.20
N LYS A 146 -0.03 -24.75 -3.12
CA LYS A 146 0.80 -25.97 -3.20
C LYS A 146 -0.02 -27.17 -3.68
N ALA A 147 -1.26 -27.29 -3.22
CA ALA A 147 -2.13 -28.41 -3.60
C ALA A 147 -2.60 -28.32 -5.06
N ASP A 148 -2.83 -27.11 -5.60
CA ASP A 148 -3.30 -26.90 -6.97
C ASP A 148 -2.18 -26.58 -7.99
N GLY A 149 -0.92 -26.57 -7.55
CA GLY A 149 0.25 -26.31 -8.40
C GLY A 149 0.49 -24.83 -8.75
N SER A 150 -0.26 -23.88 -8.16
CA SER A 150 -0.12 -22.44 -8.43
C SER A 150 0.84 -21.71 -7.48
N HIS A 151 1.58 -22.44 -6.64
CA HIS A 151 2.46 -21.90 -5.60
C HIS A 151 3.48 -20.89 -6.15
N LEU A 152 4.28 -21.30 -7.15
CA LEU A 152 5.26 -20.42 -7.79
C LEU A 152 4.62 -19.17 -8.41
N LYS A 153 3.44 -19.30 -9.00
CA LYS A 153 2.72 -18.15 -9.55
C LYS A 153 2.31 -17.17 -8.45
N THR A 154 1.92 -17.69 -7.29
CA THR A 154 1.55 -16.86 -6.12
C THR A 154 2.77 -16.15 -5.55
N LEU A 155 3.89 -16.84 -5.33
CA LEU A 155 5.14 -16.23 -4.88
C LEU A 155 5.64 -15.15 -5.85
N ASN A 156 5.68 -15.44 -7.15
CA ASN A 156 6.04 -14.47 -8.18
C ASN A 156 5.15 -13.22 -8.17
N ARG A 157 3.86 -13.36 -7.86
CA ARG A 157 2.95 -12.21 -7.70
C ARG A 157 3.33 -11.39 -6.46
N LEU A 158 3.67 -12.04 -5.34
CA LEU A 158 4.09 -11.36 -4.12
C LEU A 158 5.44 -10.65 -4.30
N ALA A 159 6.37 -11.24 -5.04
CA ALA A 159 7.66 -10.63 -5.36
C ALA A 159 7.51 -9.36 -6.22
N LYS A 160 6.59 -9.38 -7.20
CA LYS A 160 6.41 -8.27 -8.18
C LYS A 160 5.65 -7.07 -7.65
N VAL A 161 4.83 -7.21 -6.62
CA VAL A 161 4.09 -6.07 -6.06
C VAL A 161 5.06 -5.09 -5.38
N GLN A 162 4.95 -3.79 -5.70
CA GLN A 162 5.93 -2.81 -5.25
C GLN A 162 5.87 -2.54 -3.74
N LEU A 163 4.70 -2.61 -3.12
CA LEU A 163 4.55 -2.60 -1.66
C LEU A 163 3.71 -3.78 -1.19
N LEU A 164 4.30 -4.67 -0.42
CA LEU A 164 3.60 -5.73 0.28
C LEU A 164 3.35 -5.32 1.74
N ILE A 165 2.11 -5.48 2.20
CA ILE A 165 1.74 -5.28 3.60
C ILE A 165 1.33 -6.64 4.17
N LEU A 166 2.10 -7.13 5.13
CA LEU A 166 1.81 -8.34 5.89
C LEU A 166 1.28 -7.96 7.28
N ASP A 167 -0.02 -8.05 7.44
CA ASP A 167 -0.67 -7.68 8.71
C ASP A 167 -0.84 -8.89 9.62
N ASP A 168 -0.69 -8.68 10.93
CA ASP A 168 -0.81 -9.70 11.97
C ASP A 168 0.18 -10.87 11.80
N LEU A 169 1.43 -10.60 11.41
CA LEU A 169 2.49 -11.61 11.34
C LEU A 169 2.90 -12.06 12.75
N PHE A 170 3.23 -13.33 12.92
CA PHE A 170 3.67 -13.92 14.19
C PHE A 170 2.62 -13.87 15.33
N LEU A 171 1.34 -14.08 15.00
CA LEU A 171 0.29 -14.30 16.00
C LEU A 171 0.42 -15.68 16.67
N THR A 172 0.87 -16.67 15.92
CA THR A 172 1.10 -18.06 16.36
C THR A 172 2.48 -18.51 15.88
N PRO A 173 3.08 -19.52 16.51
CA PRO A 173 4.28 -20.16 15.99
C PRO A 173 4.07 -20.63 14.55
N LEU A 174 5.12 -20.55 13.73
CA LEU A 174 5.09 -21.00 12.34
C LEU A 174 5.43 -22.48 12.25
N ASP A 175 4.72 -23.20 11.39
CA ASP A 175 5.13 -24.55 10.96
C ASP A 175 6.22 -24.49 9.86
N ASP A 176 6.80 -25.66 9.52
CA ASP A 176 7.88 -25.73 8.54
C ASP A 176 7.51 -25.18 7.16
N PRO A 177 6.33 -25.52 6.59
CA PRO A 177 5.89 -24.94 5.33
C PRO A 177 5.76 -23.42 5.37
N GLN A 178 5.21 -22.86 6.45
CA GLN A 178 5.02 -21.41 6.63
C GLN A 178 6.36 -20.68 6.78
N ARG A 179 7.32 -21.28 7.49
CA ARG A 179 8.69 -20.73 7.64
C ARG A 179 9.37 -20.61 6.29
N ASN A 180 9.35 -21.68 5.50
CA ASN A 180 9.98 -21.71 4.19
C ASN A 180 9.32 -20.73 3.23
N ASP A 181 7.99 -20.68 3.20
CA ASP A 181 7.23 -19.71 2.40
C ASP A 181 7.54 -18.27 2.79
N LEU A 182 7.63 -17.99 4.10
CA LEU A 182 7.98 -16.65 4.59
C LEU A 182 9.41 -16.28 4.20
N LEU A 183 10.37 -17.20 4.36
CA LEU A 183 11.75 -16.97 3.97
C LEU A 183 11.84 -16.61 2.48
N GLU A 184 11.20 -17.39 1.62
CA GLU A 184 11.20 -17.16 0.16
C GLU A 184 10.58 -15.80 -0.18
N ILE A 185 9.45 -15.44 0.42
CA ILE A 185 8.83 -14.12 0.22
C ILE A 185 9.76 -12.97 0.64
N ILE A 186 10.40 -13.09 1.80
CA ILE A 186 11.29 -12.03 2.31
C ILE A 186 12.57 -11.95 1.47
N GLU A 187 13.12 -13.08 1.04
CA GLU A 187 14.30 -13.17 0.20
C GLU A 187 14.09 -12.50 -1.16
N ASP A 188 13.03 -12.86 -1.86
CA ASP A 188 12.66 -12.28 -3.16
C ASP A 188 12.45 -10.76 -3.11
N ARG A 189 12.05 -10.25 -1.95
CA ARG A 189 11.75 -8.82 -1.77
C ARG A 189 12.92 -8.03 -1.18
N TYR A 190 13.88 -8.72 -0.56
CA TYR A 190 15.02 -8.05 0.06
C TYR A 190 15.79 -7.20 -0.95
N ARG A 191 15.97 -5.90 -0.65
CA ARG A 191 16.63 -4.90 -1.51
C ARG A 191 15.98 -4.66 -2.90
N THR A 192 14.82 -5.24 -3.15
CA THR A 192 14.11 -5.05 -4.43
C THR A 192 12.79 -4.29 -4.27
N ASN A 193 12.03 -4.60 -3.22
CA ASN A 193 10.73 -3.99 -2.97
C ASN A 193 10.47 -3.85 -1.47
N PRO A 194 9.98 -2.69 -0.99
CA PRO A 194 9.67 -2.49 0.42
C PRO A 194 8.54 -3.40 0.90
N THR A 195 8.61 -3.74 2.19
CA THR A 195 7.57 -4.54 2.86
C THR A 195 7.18 -3.84 4.18
N VAL A 196 5.89 -3.76 4.45
CA VAL A 196 5.37 -3.32 5.74
C VAL A 196 4.86 -4.53 6.51
N ILE A 197 5.33 -4.71 7.72
CA ILE A 197 4.93 -5.83 8.58
C ILE A 197 4.30 -5.27 9.85
N THR A 198 3.14 -5.79 10.22
CA THR A 198 2.59 -5.54 11.55
C THR A 198 2.62 -6.81 12.40
N SER A 199 2.92 -6.67 13.68
CA SER A 199 2.88 -7.77 14.63
C SER A 199 2.43 -7.32 16.01
N GLN A 200 1.71 -8.19 16.70
CA GLN A 200 1.41 -7.99 18.13
C GLN A 200 2.57 -8.44 19.01
N CYS A 201 3.41 -9.31 18.48
CA CYS A 201 4.57 -9.83 19.17
C CYS A 201 5.75 -8.85 19.09
N PRO A 202 6.43 -8.55 20.20
CA PRO A 202 7.68 -7.79 20.20
C PRO A 202 8.77 -8.47 19.37
N ILE A 203 9.58 -7.68 18.65
CA ILE A 203 10.64 -8.19 17.75
C ILE A 203 11.57 -9.19 18.46
N LYS A 204 11.89 -8.96 19.72
CA LYS A 204 12.78 -9.84 20.52
C LYS A 204 12.29 -11.30 20.63
N ASN A 205 10.99 -11.52 20.42
CA ASN A 205 10.38 -12.85 20.51
C ASN A 205 10.21 -13.51 19.13
N TRP A 206 10.51 -12.81 18.03
CA TRP A 206 10.27 -13.33 16.68
C TRP A 206 11.08 -14.58 16.38
N HIS A 207 12.34 -14.61 16.85
CA HIS A 207 13.21 -15.77 16.67
C HIS A 207 12.57 -17.06 17.23
N SER A 208 12.01 -17.00 18.46
CA SER A 208 11.35 -18.17 19.08
C SER A 208 10.04 -18.55 18.39
N ILE A 209 9.31 -17.59 17.82
CA ILE A 209 8.05 -17.86 17.09
C ILE A 209 8.32 -18.49 15.73
N ILE A 210 9.40 -18.10 15.05
CA ILE A 210 9.84 -18.74 13.82
C ILE A 210 10.26 -20.18 14.11
N GLY A 211 10.94 -20.45 15.23
CA GLY A 211 11.14 -21.78 15.79
C GLY A 211 12.34 -22.57 15.23
N ASP A 212 12.78 -22.33 13.99
CA ASP A 212 14.03 -22.87 13.43
C ASP A 212 15.11 -21.78 13.51
N PRO A 213 16.25 -22.01 14.20
CA PRO A 213 17.27 -20.99 14.38
C PRO A 213 17.87 -20.47 13.06
N THR A 214 18.16 -21.34 12.11
CA THR A 214 18.79 -20.97 10.83
C THR A 214 17.85 -20.12 9.97
N VAL A 215 16.59 -20.55 9.87
CA VAL A 215 15.56 -19.82 9.13
C VAL A 215 15.23 -18.51 9.82
N ALA A 216 15.19 -18.50 11.16
CA ALA A 216 14.94 -17.29 11.95
C ALA A 216 16.05 -16.25 11.72
N ASP A 217 17.31 -16.63 11.82
CA ASP A 217 18.43 -15.74 11.56
C ASP A 217 18.35 -15.17 10.14
N ALA A 218 18.09 -16.00 9.14
CA ALA A 218 17.97 -15.58 7.75
C ALA A 218 16.84 -14.56 7.52
N ILE A 219 15.65 -14.80 8.09
CA ILE A 219 14.50 -13.88 7.99
C ILE A 219 14.78 -12.58 8.73
N LEU A 220 15.26 -12.68 9.97
CA LEU A 220 15.44 -11.52 10.85
C LEU A 220 16.58 -10.61 10.37
N ASP A 221 17.67 -11.16 9.84
CA ASP A 221 18.73 -10.35 9.23
C ASP A 221 18.15 -9.44 8.14
N ARG A 222 17.36 -9.99 7.22
CA ARG A 222 16.76 -9.24 6.11
C ARG A 222 15.72 -8.21 6.55
N LEU A 223 14.94 -8.53 7.57
CA LEU A 223 13.89 -7.63 8.07
C LEU A 223 14.43 -6.50 8.94
N LEU A 224 15.50 -6.75 9.72
CA LEU A 224 15.95 -5.84 10.77
C LEU A 224 17.12 -4.94 10.35
N HIS A 225 17.90 -5.33 9.35
CA HIS A 225 19.18 -4.68 9.04
C HIS A 225 19.01 -3.23 8.52
N HIS A 226 17.97 -2.94 7.73
CA HIS A 226 17.73 -1.60 7.15
C HIS A 226 16.27 -1.13 7.33
N GLY A 227 15.54 -1.70 8.31
CA GLY A 227 14.12 -1.42 8.51
C GLY A 227 13.84 -0.31 9.51
N TYR A 228 12.73 0.42 9.27
CA TYR A 228 12.12 1.28 10.29
C TYR A 228 11.42 0.40 11.33
N LYS A 229 11.76 0.59 12.60
CA LYS A 229 11.16 -0.14 13.73
C LYS A 229 10.30 0.82 14.53
N ILE A 230 8.99 0.64 14.49
CA ILE A 230 8.02 1.47 15.20
C ILE A 230 7.30 0.59 16.21
N GLU A 231 7.61 0.79 17.47
CA GLU A 231 6.95 0.12 18.59
C GLU A 231 5.85 1.02 19.13
N LEU A 232 4.60 0.61 18.89
CA LEU A 232 3.43 1.29 19.46
C LEU A 232 3.10 0.73 20.82
N LYS A 233 2.79 1.63 21.78
CA LYS A 233 2.49 1.31 23.17
C LYS A 233 1.12 1.86 23.56
N GLY A 234 0.67 1.55 24.78
CA GLY A 234 -0.54 2.12 25.34
C GLY A 234 -1.80 1.29 25.10
N GLU A 235 -2.94 1.87 25.44
CA GLU A 235 -4.23 1.21 25.36
C GLU A 235 -4.85 1.23 23.95
N SER A 236 -5.87 0.41 23.76
CA SER A 236 -6.60 0.31 22.50
C SER A 236 -7.37 1.60 22.20
N ILE A 237 -7.07 2.23 21.06
CA ILE A 237 -7.80 3.40 20.54
C ILE A 237 -9.28 3.07 20.26
N ARG A 238 -9.63 1.81 20.07
CA ARG A 238 -11.02 1.37 19.85
C ARG A 238 -11.91 1.58 21.06
N LYS A 239 -11.33 1.66 22.27
CA LYS A 239 -12.07 1.90 23.52
C LYS A 239 -12.42 3.38 23.69
N THR A 240 -11.69 4.28 23.07
CA THR A 240 -11.84 5.74 23.22
C THR A 240 -12.79 6.37 22.21
N LYS A 241 -13.16 5.64 21.16
CA LYS A 241 -14.20 6.05 20.18
C LYS A 241 -15.54 5.40 20.60
N LYS A 242 -16.12 5.90 21.67
CA LYS A 242 -17.55 5.74 21.99
C LYS A 242 -18.28 7.02 21.64
#